data_124ba79c02bba5b56136cdd4b8894d83
#
_entry.id   124ba79c02bba5b56136cdd4b8894d83
#
_cell.length_a   1.000
_cell.length_b   1.000
_cell.length_c   1.000
_cell.angle_alpha   90.00
_cell.angle_beta   90.00
_cell.angle_gamma   90.00
#
_symmetry.space_group_name_H-M   'P 1'
#
loop_
_entity.id
_entity.type
_entity.pdbx_description
1 polymer ?
#
loop_
_entity_poly.entity_id
_entity_poly.type
_entity_poly.pdbx_seq_one_letter_code
_entity_poly.pdbx_strand_id
1 'polypeptide(L)'
;MTILAFRPKCINHGCNKPVTFSHKDEQGNKRWRVHCCHCQAASYGKWPHSPGITPFKTGCCSNSDSHLGFACAINYNKAPWAKGMTEVDHKNGDCTDNRVKNLDELCPMCHRLKGRLAGDFNRYKNYRVA
;
A
#
# COMPACT_ATOMS: atom_id res chain seq x y z
N MET A 1 4.29 -6.02 -31.62
CA MET A 1 4.93 -5.10 -30.67
C MET A 1 4.77 -5.62 -29.26
N THR A 2 5.85 -5.72 -28.57
CA THR A 2 5.78 -6.15 -27.20
C THR A 2 5.13 -5.07 -26.37
N ILE A 3 4.04 -5.41 -25.72
CA ILE A 3 3.47 -4.51 -24.74
C ILE A 3 4.39 -4.58 -23.55
N LEU A 4 5.14 -3.51 -23.36
CA LEU A 4 5.96 -3.41 -22.18
C LEU A 4 5.04 -3.50 -20.97
N ALA A 5 5.41 -4.37 -20.04
CA ALA A 5 4.65 -4.49 -18.80
C ALA A 5 4.51 -3.10 -18.20
N PHE A 6 3.27 -2.68 -18.01
CA PHE A 6 2.99 -1.39 -17.43
C PHE A 6 3.56 -1.34 -16.02
N ARG A 7 4.50 -0.43 -15.82
CA ARG A 7 5.08 -0.21 -14.50
C ARG A 7 4.37 0.98 -13.88
N PRO A 8 3.68 0.79 -12.75
CA PRO A 8 2.97 1.90 -12.10
C PRO A 8 3.93 3.02 -11.70
N LYS A 9 3.37 4.19 -11.52
CA LYS A 9 4.12 5.33 -10.97
C LYS A 9 4.04 5.34 -9.47
N CYS A 10 5.06 5.94 -8.84
CA CYS A 10 5.11 6.12 -7.40
C CYS A 10 3.86 6.85 -6.90
N ILE A 11 3.33 6.41 -5.74
CA ILE A 11 2.08 6.95 -5.19
C ILE A 11 2.24 8.34 -4.58
N ASN A 12 3.45 8.77 -4.31
CA ASN A 12 3.65 10.10 -3.71
C ASN A 12 3.31 11.19 -4.71
N HIS A 13 2.59 12.20 -4.25
CA HIS A 13 2.19 13.32 -5.10
C HIS A 13 3.43 14.04 -5.64
N GLY A 14 3.43 14.31 -6.92
CA GLY A 14 4.53 14.99 -7.60
C GLY A 14 5.65 14.07 -8.03
N CYS A 15 5.62 12.80 -7.64
CA CYS A 15 6.62 11.82 -8.07
C CYS A 15 6.12 11.08 -9.29
N ASN A 16 6.87 11.15 -10.38
CA ASN A 16 6.52 10.48 -11.63
C ASN A 16 7.43 9.31 -11.94
N LYS A 17 8.26 8.91 -10.97
CA LYS A 17 9.19 7.80 -11.18
C LYS A 17 8.46 6.46 -11.14
N PRO A 18 8.91 5.48 -11.94
CA PRO A 18 8.31 4.16 -11.88
C PRO A 18 8.62 3.47 -10.55
N VAL A 19 7.68 2.65 -10.10
CA VAL A 19 7.82 1.92 -8.84
C VAL A 19 8.88 0.83 -8.94
N THR A 20 9.34 0.39 -7.78
CA THR A 20 10.32 -0.69 -7.66
C THR A 20 9.64 -2.04 -7.84
N PHE A 21 10.33 -2.95 -8.51
CA PHE A 21 9.91 -4.35 -8.61
C PHE A 21 9.98 -5.02 -7.24
N SER A 22 8.96 -5.77 -6.89
CA SER A 22 8.93 -6.51 -5.63
C SER A 22 9.31 -7.98 -5.87
N HIS A 23 8.45 -8.71 -6.54
CA HIS A 23 8.66 -10.14 -6.78
C HIS A 23 7.69 -10.62 -7.85
N LYS A 24 7.85 -11.87 -8.26
CA LYS A 24 6.85 -12.56 -9.08
C LYS A 24 5.98 -13.42 -8.18
N ASP A 25 4.68 -13.42 -8.46
CA ASP A 25 3.78 -14.30 -7.72
C ASP A 25 3.86 -15.74 -8.26
N GLU A 26 3.03 -16.62 -7.71
CA GLU A 26 3.04 -18.03 -8.07
C GLU A 26 2.68 -18.28 -9.54
N GLN A 27 1.92 -17.38 -10.14
CA GLN A 27 1.54 -17.46 -11.55
C GLN A 27 2.56 -16.79 -12.47
N GLY A 28 3.65 -16.28 -11.93
CA GLY A 28 4.67 -15.59 -12.70
C GLY A 28 4.39 -14.13 -12.99
N ASN A 29 3.32 -13.58 -12.44
CA ASN A 29 2.98 -12.16 -12.62
C ASN A 29 3.89 -11.29 -11.77
N LYS A 30 4.34 -10.19 -12.36
CA LYS A 30 5.17 -9.24 -11.63
C LYS A 30 4.33 -8.49 -10.61
N ARG A 31 4.88 -8.35 -9.42
CA ARG A 31 4.31 -7.54 -8.36
C ARG A 31 5.20 -6.34 -8.12
N TRP A 32 4.59 -5.19 -7.96
CA TRP A 32 5.28 -3.91 -7.85
C TRP A 32 5.06 -3.34 -6.46
N ARG A 33 6.07 -2.64 -5.96
CA ARG A 33 5.88 -1.82 -4.77
C ARG A 33 5.08 -0.57 -5.14
N VAL A 34 4.58 0.14 -4.14
CA VAL A 34 3.81 1.36 -4.38
C VAL A 34 4.70 2.60 -4.47
N HIS A 35 5.96 2.50 -4.07
CA HIS A 35 6.92 3.60 -4.11
C HIS A 35 8.04 3.32 -5.10
N CYS A 36 8.64 4.39 -5.63
CA CYS A 36 9.91 4.28 -6.31
C CYS A 36 11.03 4.10 -5.28
N CYS A 37 12.23 3.74 -5.72
CA CYS A 37 13.36 3.50 -4.81
C CYS A 37 13.76 4.75 -4.01
N HIS A 38 13.68 5.93 -4.61
CA HIS A 38 14.01 7.17 -3.91
C HIS A 38 13.00 7.49 -2.81
N CYS A 39 11.71 7.39 -3.11
CA CYS A 39 10.69 7.68 -2.12
C CYS A 39 10.67 6.62 -1.01
N GLN A 40 10.96 5.38 -1.34
CA GLN A 40 11.07 4.33 -0.32
C GLN A 40 12.23 4.62 0.62
N ALA A 41 13.39 5.00 0.08
CA ALA A 41 14.55 5.37 0.91
C ALA A 41 14.24 6.60 1.77
N ALA A 42 13.53 7.59 1.22
CA ALA A 42 13.13 8.77 1.97
C ALA A 42 12.20 8.41 3.13
N SER A 43 11.27 7.46 2.92
CA SER A 43 10.37 7.02 3.98
C SER A 43 11.10 6.31 5.12
N TYR A 44 12.26 5.75 4.85
CA TYR A 44 13.13 5.16 5.88
C TYR A 44 14.14 6.14 6.46
N GLY A 45 14.03 7.43 6.10
CA GLY A 45 14.93 8.45 6.60
C GLY A 45 16.31 8.49 6.00
N LYS A 46 16.54 7.72 4.93
CA LYS A 46 17.87 7.66 4.28
C LYS A 46 18.14 8.86 3.38
N TRP A 47 17.09 9.38 2.76
CA TRP A 47 17.18 10.53 1.87
C TRP A 47 16.00 11.44 2.13
N PRO A 48 16.18 12.76 1.97
CA PRO A 48 15.03 13.65 1.96
C PRO A 48 14.20 13.42 0.70
N HIS A 49 12.91 13.68 0.77
CA HIS A 49 12.09 13.71 -0.43
C HIS A 49 12.56 14.84 -1.35
N SER A 50 12.53 14.60 -2.65
CA SER A 50 12.86 15.65 -3.62
C SER A 50 11.85 16.79 -3.52
N PRO A 51 12.25 18.02 -3.83
CA PRO A 51 11.34 19.17 -3.81
C PRO A 51 10.10 18.90 -4.67
N GLY A 52 8.94 19.32 -4.18
CA GLY A 52 7.67 19.15 -4.88
C GLY A 52 7.01 17.80 -4.68
N ILE A 53 7.63 16.88 -3.93
CA ILE A 53 7.03 15.57 -3.66
C ILE A 53 6.38 15.58 -2.29
N THR A 54 5.11 15.21 -2.24
CA THR A 54 4.34 15.09 -1.01
C THR A 54 4.09 13.61 -0.72
N PRO A 55 4.51 13.10 0.45
CA PRO A 55 4.28 11.71 0.80
C PRO A 55 2.80 11.37 0.82
N PHE A 56 2.45 10.20 0.29
CA PHE A 56 1.10 9.66 0.38
C PHE A 56 0.74 9.34 1.83
N LYS A 57 1.67 8.71 2.53
CA LYS A 57 1.44 8.32 3.92
C LYS A 57 1.55 9.53 4.84
N THR A 58 0.56 9.69 5.70
CA THR A 58 0.47 10.79 6.65
C THR A 58 0.83 10.36 8.08
N GLY A 59 0.90 9.06 8.33
CA GLY A 59 1.08 8.52 9.66
C GLY A 59 -0.24 8.31 10.41
N CYS A 60 -1.37 8.50 9.72
CA CYS A 60 -2.70 8.29 10.29
C CYS A 60 -3.36 7.10 9.65
N CYS A 61 -4.09 6.30 10.44
CA CYS A 61 -4.96 5.28 9.88
C CYS A 61 -6.20 5.97 9.30
N SER A 62 -6.49 5.75 8.02
CA SER A 62 -7.67 6.37 7.40
C SER A 62 -8.97 5.87 7.99
N ASN A 63 -8.95 4.68 8.63
CA ASN A 63 -10.13 4.12 9.28
C ASN A 63 -10.38 4.71 10.67
N SER A 64 -9.69 5.78 11.05
CA SER A 64 -9.97 6.46 12.32
C SER A 64 -11.40 6.97 12.40
N ASP A 65 -12.06 7.18 11.27
CA ASP A 65 -13.46 7.57 11.15
C ASP A 65 -14.42 6.37 11.03
N SER A 66 -13.90 5.14 11.13
CA SER A 66 -14.68 3.90 11.03
C SER A 66 -15.35 3.69 9.67
N HIS A 67 -14.84 4.28 8.60
CA HIS A 67 -15.46 4.15 7.28
C HIS A 67 -15.42 2.72 6.71
N LEU A 68 -14.55 1.86 7.25
CA LEU A 68 -14.48 0.46 6.81
C LEU A 68 -15.56 -0.42 7.45
N GLY A 69 -16.44 0.15 8.28
CA GLY A 69 -17.51 -0.60 8.93
C GLY A 69 -17.15 -1.17 10.30
N PHE A 70 -15.98 -0.88 10.79
CA PHE A 70 -15.55 -1.24 12.14
C PHE A 70 -14.67 -0.13 12.71
N ALA A 71 -14.58 -0.07 14.03
CA ALA A 71 -13.76 0.95 14.69
C ALA A 71 -12.28 0.58 14.63
N CYS A 72 -11.42 1.57 14.46
CA CYS A 72 -9.99 1.37 14.60
C CYS A 72 -9.67 1.12 16.07
N ALA A 73 -9.22 -0.10 16.40
CA ALA A 73 -8.97 -0.51 17.79
C ALA A 73 -7.85 0.28 18.44
N ILE A 74 -6.91 0.77 17.66
CA ILE A 74 -5.74 1.49 18.16
C ILE A 74 -6.00 3.00 18.18
N ASN A 75 -7.04 3.45 17.47
CA ASN A 75 -7.28 4.87 17.22
C ASN A 75 -6.00 5.56 16.73
N TYR A 76 -5.46 5.02 15.63
CA TYR A 76 -4.13 5.31 15.15
C TYR A 76 -4.10 6.69 14.48
N ASN A 77 -4.06 7.70 15.30
CA ASN A 77 -3.98 9.08 14.88
C ASN A 77 -2.54 9.53 14.73
N LYS A 78 -2.34 10.78 14.36
CA LYS A 78 -1.04 11.39 14.20
C LYS A 78 -0.21 11.32 15.48
N ALA A 79 0.47 10.22 15.70
CA ALA A 79 1.45 10.12 16.76
C ALA A 79 2.83 10.07 16.11
N PRO A 80 3.83 10.74 16.67
CA PRO A 80 5.18 10.70 16.08
C PRO A 80 5.74 9.29 15.92
N TRP A 81 5.44 8.41 16.87
CA TRP A 81 5.90 7.03 16.80
C TRP A 81 5.15 6.20 15.76
N ALA A 82 3.99 6.66 15.35
CA ALA A 82 3.17 5.94 14.36
C ALA A 82 3.66 6.18 12.93
N LYS A 83 4.49 7.16 12.73
CA LYS A 83 4.98 7.51 11.40
C LYS A 83 5.79 6.36 10.83
N GLY A 84 5.40 5.89 9.66
CA GLY A 84 6.04 4.75 9.01
C GLY A 84 5.49 3.39 9.45
N MET A 85 4.62 3.34 10.45
CA MET A 85 4.02 2.09 10.89
C MET A 85 2.68 1.78 10.22
N THR A 86 2.13 2.73 9.48
CA THR A 86 0.95 2.47 8.67
C THR A 86 1.34 1.70 7.42
N GLU A 87 0.37 1.00 6.86
CA GLU A 87 0.54 0.19 5.68
C GLU A 87 -0.38 0.68 4.56
N VAL A 88 0.04 0.47 3.32
CA VAL A 88 -0.79 0.80 2.17
C VAL A 88 -1.65 -0.41 1.83
N ASP A 89 -2.96 -0.20 1.83
CA ASP A 89 -3.93 -1.23 1.48
C ASP A 89 -4.48 -0.99 0.08
N HIS A 90 -4.71 -2.08 -0.63
CA HIS A 90 -5.43 -2.04 -1.90
C HIS A 90 -6.92 -2.25 -1.61
N LYS A 91 -7.71 -1.19 -1.83
CA LYS A 91 -9.12 -1.20 -1.45
C LYS A 91 -9.89 -2.36 -2.05
N ASN A 92 -9.59 -2.71 -3.30
CA ASN A 92 -10.24 -3.82 -3.99
C ASN A 92 -9.55 -5.18 -3.77
N GLY A 93 -8.50 -5.23 -2.96
CA GLY A 93 -7.75 -6.45 -2.69
C GLY A 93 -6.80 -6.87 -3.81
N ASP A 94 -6.73 -6.13 -4.90
CA ASP A 94 -5.85 -6.44 -6.02
C ASP A 94 -4.51 -5.72 -5.86
N CYS A 95 -3.49 -6.46 -5.45
CA CYS A 95 -2.15 -5.93 -5.24
C CYS A 95 -1.48 -5.42 -6.52
N THR A 96 -2.06 -5.65 -7.68
CA THR A 96 -1.54 -5.13 -8.95
C THR A 96 -2.12 -3.77 -9.30
N ASP A 97 -3.21 -3.37 -8.65
CA ASP A 97 -3.91 -2.12 -8.92
C ASP A 97 -3.39 -1.02 -7.99
N ASN A 98 -2.31 -0.37 -8.42
CA ASN A 98 -1.65 0.69 -7.66
C ASN A 98 -2.17 2.09 -8.00
N ARG A 99 -3.35 2.20 -8.61
CA ARG A 99 -3.95 3.52 -8.80
C ARG A 99 -4.22 4.15 -7.45
N VAL A 100 -3.89 5.44 -7.31
CA VAL A 100 -3.99 6.14 -6.02
C VAL A 100 -5.40 6.02 -5.43
N LYS A 101 -6.43 6.10 -6.27
CA LYS A 101 -7.82 5.97 -5.80
C LYS A 101 -8.15 4.60 -5.21
N ASN A 102 -7.32 3.59 -5.50
CA ASN A 102 -7.48 2.24 -4.96
C ASN A 102 -6.65 2.00 -3.70
N LEU A 103 -5.88 2.98 -3.28
CA LEU A 103 -4.96 2.83 -2.17
C LEU A 103 -5.47 3.56 -0.94
N ASP A 104 -5.22 2.97 0.21
CA ASP A 104 -5.62 3.51 1.49
C ASP A 104 -4.49 3.33 2.49
N GLU A 105 -4.37 4.24 3.44
CA GLU A 105 -3.38 4.13 4.49
C GLU A 105 -4.05 3.60 5.76
N LEU A 106 -3.64 2.43 6.22
CA LEU A 106 -4.25 1.78 7.38
C LEU A 106 -3.19 1.40 8.39
N CYS A 107 -3.56 1.40 9.67
CA CYS A 107 -2.71 0.77 10.68
C CYS A 107 -2.70 -0.75 10.44
N PRO A 108 -1.69 -1.47 10.97
CA PRO A 108 -1.59 -2.92 10.74
C PRO A 108 -2.84 -3.70 11.17
N MET A 109 -3.49 -3.27 12.25
CA MET A 109 -4.69 -3.96 12.73
C MET A 109 -5.87 -3.78 11.79
N CYS A 110 -6.13 -2.53 11.36
CA CYS A 110 -7.20 -2.26 10.40
C CYS A 110 -6.93 -2.91 9.06
N HIS A 111 -5.68 -2.89 8.61
CA HIS A 111 -5.29 -3.54 7.36
C HIS A 111 -5.57 -5.04 7.39
N ARG A 112 -5.17 -5.69 8.47
CA ARG A 112 -5.40 -7.13 8.63
C ARG A 112 -6.88 -7.47 8.73
N LEU A 113 -7.64 -6.70 9.51
CA LEU A 113 -9.07 -6.97 9.67
C LEU A 113 -9.83 -6.70 8.38
N LYS A 114 -9.53 -5.60 7.68
CA LYS A 114 -10.14 -5.30 6.38
C LYS A 114 -9.86 -6.43 5.39
N GLY A 115 -8.62 -6.87 5.30
CA GLY A 115 -8.26 -7.95 4.39
C GLY A 115 -9.00 -9.25 4.71
N ARG A 116 -9.15 -9.56 5.99
CA ARG A 116 -9.87 -10.76 6.42
C ARG A 116 -11.35 -10.67 6.09
N LEU A 117 -11.99 -9.54 6.39
CA LEU A 117 -13.42 -9.35 6.14
C LEU A 117 -13.74 -9.26 4.65
N ALA A 118 -12.88 -8.63 3.87
CA ALA A 118 -13.07 -8.49 2.43
C ALA A 118 -12.64 -9.75 1.66
N GLY A 119 -11.97 -10.69 2.31
CA GLY A 119 -11.48 -11.89 1.65
C GLY A 119 -10.19 -11.68 0.86
N ASP A 120 -9.46 -10.61 1.12
CA ASP A 120 -8.24 -10.28 0.38
C ASP A 120 -7.15 -11.35 0.58
N PHE A 121 -7.21 -12.07 1.69
CA PHE A 121 -6.25 -13.13 2.00
C PHE A 121 -6.74 -14.51 1.60
N ASN A 122 -7.85 -14.61 0.87
CA ASN A 122 -8.46 -15.87 0.49
C ASN A 122 -7.78 -16.54 -0.71
N ARG A 123 -6.68 -15.97 -1.21
CA ARG A 123 -5.94 -16.57 -2.32
C ARG A 123 -5.49 -18.00 -2.03
N TYR A 124 -5.36 -18.36 -0.76
CA TYR A 124 -4.99 -19.72 -0.35
C TYR A 124 -6.20 -20.65 -0.19
N LYS A 125 -7.39 -20.14 -0.41
CA LYS A 125 -8.61 -20.92 -0.26
C LYS A 125 -8.59 -22.16 -1.14
N ASN A 126 -8.11 -22.01 -2.36
CA ASN A 126 -8.08 -23.11 -3.33
C ASN A 126 -7.07 -24.19 -2.95
N TYR A 127 -6.07 -23.86 -2.15
CA TYR A 127 -5.09 -24.85 -1.69
C TYR A 127 -5.62 -25.72 -0.56
N ARG A 128 -6.62 -25.23 0.14
CA ARG A 128 -7.20 -25.95 1.29
C ARG A 128 -8.42 -26.78 0.89
N VAL A 129 -8.97 -26.47 -0.23
CA VAL A 129 -10.08 -27.25 -0.77
C VAL A 129 -9.48 -28.36 -1.60
N ALA A 130 -9.26 -29.45 -0.97
CA ALA A 130 -8.77 -30.62 -1.66
C ALA A 130 -9.92 -31.32 -2.32
#